data_072418976d457bad564907627d56f590
#
_entry.id   072418976d457bad564907627d56f590
#
_cell.length_a   1.000
_cell.length_b   1.000
_cell.length_c   1.000
_cell.angle_alpha   90.00
_cell.angle_beta   90.00
_cell.angle_gamma   90.00
#
_symmetry.space_group_name_H-M   'P 1'
#
loop_
_entity.id
_entity.type
_entity.pdbx_description
1 polymer ?
#
loop_
_entity_poly.entity_id
_entity_poly.type
_entity_poly.pdbx_seq_one_letter_code
_entity_poly.pdbx_strand_id
1 'polypeptide(L)'
;MEVNFEDWSIWATNNKVHQDVIGYLTYSKADLFDFDPKTSSQAFATPRSWNYVSEILNTEGFDNATDFQQKAEVAGAIGEGMAIKFCEHRKIASQLPNPEDVLNGKVKKLDIKEKSAQYSFAIGLCYELADLSENGSEEAFDEGVDYFFEFIMQNFEPELVIYSAKTVLADHDIDIKPRKLAGKKEFKEKYWKYLFPTE
;
A
#
# COMPACT_ATOMS: atom_id res chain seq x y z
N MET A 1 23.62 6.61 9.75
CA MET A 1 22.54 5.62 9.64
C MET A 1 21.83 5.95 8.33
N GLU A 2 21.93 5.08 7.35
CA GLU A 2 21.23 5.25 6.08
C GLU A 2 19.74 4.91 6.26
N VAL A 3 18.86 5.67 5.61
CA VAL A 3 17.43 5.39 5.62
C VAL A 3 17.19 4.23 4.65
N ASN A 4 16.63 3.13 5.16
CA ASN A 4 16.28 1.95 4.38
C ASN A 4 14.76 1.87 4.25
N PHE A 5 14.26 1.77 3.01
CA PHE A 5 12.83 1.69 2.75
C PHE A 5 12.22 0.37 3.24
N GLU A 6 12.90 -0.75 3.07
CA GLU A 6 12.42 -2.07 3.48
C GLU A 6 12.19 -2.13 5.00
N ASP A 7 13.15 -1.68 5.79
CA ASP A 7 13.01 -1.61 7.25
C ASP A 7 11.89 -0.65 7.67
N TRP A 8 11.78 0.49 6.95
CA TRP A 8 10.72 1.45 7.22
C TRP A 8 9.35 0.90 6.86
N SER A 9 9.20 0.19 5.75
CA SER A 9 7.91 -0.34 5.31
C SER A 9 7.35 -1.38 6.28
N ILE A 10 8.20 -2.27 6.80
CA ILE A 10 7.84 -3.23 7.84
C ILE A 10 7.39 -2.51 9.12
N TRP A 11 8.17 -1.51 9.55
CA TRP A 11 7.80 -0.69 10.71
C TRP A 11 6.48 0.05 10.48
N ALA A 12 6.28 0.65 9.30
CA ALA A 12 5.10 1.42 8.95
C ALA A 12 3.83 0.56 8.98
N THR A 13 3.89 -0.64 8.42
CA THR A 13 2.80 -1.61 8.46
C THR A 13 2.44 -1.98 9.90
N ASN A 14 3.44 -2.36 10.71
CA ASN A 14 3.24 -2.75 12.11
C ASN A 14 2.73 -1.58 12.99
N ASN A 15 3.01 -0.34 12.64
CA ASN A 15 2.55 0.86 13.35
C ASN A 15 1.32 1.51 12.73
N LYS A 16 0.65 0.83 11.80
CA LYS A 16 -0.61 1.26 11.18
C LYS A 16 -0.50 2.64 10.51
N VAL A 17 0.64 2.92 9.86
CA VAL A 17 0.79 4.10 9.02
C VAL A 17 -0.25 4.04 7.90
N HIS A 18 -0.85 5.19 7.57
CA HIS A 18 -1.92 5.27 6.59
C HIS A 18 -1.53 4.64 5.24
N GLN A 19 -2.41 3.80 4.70
CA GLN A 19 -2.16 3.02 3.48
C GLN A 19 -1.72 3.87 2.27
N ASP A 20 -2.26 5.09 2.12
CA ASP A 20 -1.89 6.00 1.03
C ASP A 20 -0.41 6.41 1.12
N VAL A 21 0.11 6.60 2.33
CA VAL A 21 1.52 6.93 2.56
C VAL A 21 2.41 5.74 2.18
N ILE A 22 2.06 4.55 2.64
CA ILE A 22 2.83 3.33 2.32
C ILE A 22 2.77 3.06 0.81
N GLY A 23 1.58 3.15 0.21
CA GLY A 23 1.39 2.93 -1.22
C GLY A 23 2.20 3.88 -2.08
N TYR A 24 2.17 5.18 -1.77
CA TYR A 24 2.98 6.19 -2.46
C TYR A 24 4.48 5.90 -2.35
N LEU A 25 4.97 5.67 -1.15
CA LEU A 25 6.40 5.45 -0.90
C LEU A 25 6.89 4.08 -1.40
N THR A 26 6.03 3.10 -1.52
CA THR A 26 6.37 1.83 -2.17
C THR A 26 6.73 2.03 -3.63
N TYR A 27 6.02 2.92 -4.31
CA TYR A 27 6.33 3.31 -5.68
C TYR A 27 7.50 4.30 -5.75
N SER A 28 7.50 5.32 -4.89
CA SER A 28 8.48 6.41 -4.88
C SER A 28 9.44 6.32 -3.68
N LYS A 29 10.19 5.22 -3.57
CA LYS A 29 11.08 4.93 -2.42
C LYS A 29 12.06 6.06 -2.10
N ALA A 30 12.55 6.77 -3.12
CA ALA A 30 13.45 7.90 -2.96
C ALA A 30 12.82 9.07 -2.19
N ASP A 31 11.50 9.24 -2.27
CA ASP A 31 10.77 10.31 -1.61
C ASP A 31 10.60 10.06 -0.08
N LEU A 32 11.02 8.89 0.42
CA LEU A 32 11.06 8.61 1.87
C LEU A 32 12.00 9.56 2.63
N PHE A 33 13.10 9.97 1.98
CA PHE A 33 14.07 10.89 2.55
C PHE A 33 14.56 11.87 1.49
N ASP A 34 14.10 13.11 1.57
CA ASP A 34 14.48 14.21 0.66
C ASP A 34 14.93 15.42 1.51
N PHE A 35 16.16 15.35 2.03
CA PHE A 35 16.77 16.42 2.81
C PHE A 35 17.99 16.99 2.08
N ASP A 36 17.90 18.26 1.68
CA ASP A 36 19.03 19.04 1.19
C ASP A 36 19.37 20.16 2.18
N PRO A 37 20.55 20.09 2.85
CA PRO A 37 20.96 21.12 3.82
C PRO A 37 21.21 22.49 3.19
N LYS A 38 21.24 22.58 1.86
CA LYS A 38 21.42 23.85 1.13
C LYS A 38 20.09 24.55 0.84
N THR A 39 18.99 23.86 0.98
CA THR A 39 17.66 24.48 0.82
C THR A 39 17.23 25.14 2.13
N SER A 40 16.55 26.29 2.03
CA SER A 40 16.00 26.99 3.18
C SER A 40 14.61 26.45 3.59
N SER A 41 14.22 25.27 3.11
CA SER A 41 12.93 24.69 3.43
C SER A 41 12.84 24.34 4.92
N GLN A 42 11.76 24.77 5.57
CA GLN A 42 11.50 24.45 6.98
C GLN A 42 10.92 23.06 7.17
N ALA A 43 10.33 22.47 6.12
CA ALA A 43 9.76 21.13 6.10
C ALA A 43 10.36 20.33 4.95
N PHE A 44 10.65 19.06 5.20
CA PHE A 44 11.22 18.12 4.23
C PHE A 44 10.83 16.68 4.56
N ALA A 45 10.86 15.83 3.53
CA ALA A 45 10.49 14.43 3.67
C ALA A 45 11.54 13.62 4.46
N THR A 46 11.07 12.94 5.49
CA THR A 46 11.81 11.98 6.31
C THR A 46 10.86 10.87 6.77
N PRO A 47 11.35 9.70 7.22
CA PRO A 47 10.50 8.69 7.84
C PRO A 47 9.57 9.22 8.92
N ARG A 48 10.07 10.16 9.74
CA ARG A 48 9.26 10.79 10.81
C ARG A 48 8.19 11.74 10.26
N SER A 49 8.54 12.58 9.29
CA SER A 49 7.57 13.52 8.72
C SER A 49 6.48 12.80 7.92
N TRP A 50 6.78 11.67 7.31
CA TRP A 50 5.77 10.80 6.71
C TRP A 50 4.82 10.18 7.73
N ASN A 51 5.29 9.89 8.95
CA ASN A 51 4.38 9.49 10.03
C ASN A 51 3.44 10.64 10.43
N TYR A 52 3.91 11.88 10.48
CA TYR A 52 3.04 13.03 10.70
C TYR A 52 2.01 13.19 9.57
N VAL A 53 2.39 12.96 8.32
CA VAL A 53 1.42 12.91 7.21
C VAL A 53 0.35 11.85 7.47
N SER A 54 0.74 10.64 7.90
CA SER A 54 -0.21 9.60 8.29
C SER A 54 -1.18 10.05 9.38
N GLU A 55 -0.69 10.73 10.42
CA GLU A 55 -1.53 11.28 11.49
C GLU A 55 -2.50 12.35 10.96
N ILE A 56 -2.03 13.24 10.06
CA ILE A 56 -2.86 14.26 9.39
C ILE A 56 -3.99 13.57 8.58
N LEU A 57 -3.67 12.55 7.79
CA LEU A 57 -4.68 11.84 6.99
C LEU A 57 -5.75 11.14 7.85
N ASN A 58 -5.38 10.68 9.04
CA ASN A 58 -6.30 10.05 9.99
C ASN A 58 -7.11 11.07 10.82
N THR A 59 -6.89 12.38 10.62
CA THR A 59 -7.65 13.42 11.34
C THR A 59 -9.07 13.50 10.77
N GLU A 60 -10.04 13.50 11.67
CA GLU A 60 -11.46 13.65 11.29
C GLU A 60 -11.67 14.93 10.46
N GLY A 61 -12.27 14.78 9.29
CA GLY A 61 -12.58 15.89 8.39
C GLY A 61 -11.49 16.22 7.37
N PHE A 62 -10.31 15.61 7.41
CA PHE A 62 -9.26 15.88 6.43
C PHE A 62 -9.74 15.63 4.98
N ASP A 63 -10.44 14.53 4.73
CA ASP A 63 -10.95 14.19 3.39
C ASP A 63 -12.08 15.13 2.92
N ASN A 64 -12.73 15.83 3.85
CA ASN A 64 -13.74 16.85 3.55
C ASN A 64 -13.14 18.25 3.36
N ALA A 65 -11.86 18.45 3.65
CA ALA A 65 -11.17 19.71 3.45
C ALA A 65 -10.96 20.00 1.95
N THR A 66 -10.83 21.28 1.61
CA THR A 66 -10.53 21.67 0.23
C THR A 66 -9.13 21.16 -0.19
N ASP A 67 -8.94 20.95 -1.48
CA ASP A 67 -7.63 20.55 -2.04
C ASP A 67 -6.47 21.47 -1.58
N PHE A 68 -6.74 22.77 -1.47
CA PHE A 68 -5.76 23.73 -0.98
C PHE A 68 -5.41 23.48 0.49
N GLN A 69 -6.41 23.21 1.34
CA GLN A 69 -6.20 22.93 2.76
C GLN A 69 -5.44 21.62 2.96
N GLN A 70 -5.86 20.56 2.28
CA GLN A 70 -5.15 19.26 2.33
C GLN A 70 -3.67 19.42 1.95
N LYS A 71 -3.40 20.12 0.84
CA LYS A 71 -2.01 20.38 0.40
C LYS A 71 -1.23 21.22 1.41
N ALA A 72 -1.85 22.23 2.00
CA ALA A 72 -1.19 23.10 2.97
C ALA A 72 -0.83 22.35 4.27
N GLU A 73 -1.71 21.51 4.77
CA GLU A 73 -1.47 20.67 5.96
C GLU A 73 -0.33 19.68 5.72
N VAL A 74 -0.38 18.94 4.62
CA VAL A 74 0.67 18.00 4.23
C VAL A 74 2.01 18.72 3.99
N ALA A 75 1.99 19.92 3.36
CA ALA A 75 3.19 20.71 3.10
C ALA A 75 3.91 21.13 4.38
N GLY A 76 3.15 21.37 5.45
CA GLY A 76 3.72 21.65 6.78
C GLY A 76 4.61 20.52 7.32
N ALA A 77 4.37 19.28 6.92
CA ALA A 77 5.15 18.12 7.33
C ALA A 77 6.31 17.78 6.39
N ILE A 78 6.07 17.76 5.07
CA ILE A 78 7.04 17.21 4.08
C ILE A 78 7.52 18.23 3.05
N GLY A 79 7.13 19.48 3.17
CA GLY A 79 7.46 20.54 2.22
C GLY A 79 6.51 20.61 1.01
N GLU A 80 6.41 21.80 0.41
CA GLU A 80 5.39 22.11 -0.61
C GLU A 80 5.50 21.22 -1.86
N GLY A 81 6.71 21.05 -2.38
CA GLY A 81 6.94 20.24 -3.59
C GLY A 81 6.55 18.77 -3.41
N MET A 82 6.89 18.19 -2.28
CA MET A 82 6.56 16.81 -1.94
C MET A 82 5.05 16.66 -1.67
N ALA A 83 4.44 17.63 -0.98
CA ALA A 83 3.01 17.63 -0.71
C ALA A 83 2.16 17.68 -1.99
N ILE A 84 2.57 18.48 -2.99
CA ILE A 84 1.90 18.51 -4.30
C ILE A 84 1.93 17.12 -4.96
N LYS A 85 3.10 16.48 -5.04
CA LYS A 85 3.24 15.14 -5.63
C LYS A 85 2.35 14.12 -4.92
N PHE A 86 2.40 14.09 -3.60
CA PHE A 86 1.64 13.16 -2.79
C PHE A 86 0.12 13.37 -2.91
N CYS A 87 -0.37 14.61 -2.82
CA CYS A 87 -1.80 14.90 -2.93
C CYS A 87 -2.34 14.61 -4.34
N GLU A 88 -1.58 14.86 -5.40
CA GLU A 88 -1.99 14.48 -6.76
C GLU A 88 -2.07 12.95 -6.91
N HIS A 89 -1.11 12.23 -6.32
CA HIS A 89 -1.17 10.77 -6.26
C HIS A 89 -2.44 10.27 -5.54
N ARG A 90 -2.79 10.84 -4.37
CA ARG A 90 -4.02 10.51 -3.65
C ARG A 90 -5.29 10.75 -4.46
N LYS A 91 -5.34 11.81 -5.26
CA LYS A 91 -6.49 12.07 -6.14
C LYS A 91 -6.70 10.97 -7.17
N ILE A 92 -5.63 10.42 -7.71
CA ILE A 92 -5.71 9.30 -8.64
C ILE A 92 -6.11 8.04 -7.88
N ALA A 93 -5.54 7.82 -6.71
CA ALA A 93 -5.85 6.67 -5.85
C ALA A 93 -7.31 6.67 -5.38
N SER A 94 -7.92 7.83 -5.15
CA SER A 94 -9.34 7.94 -4.77
C SER A 94 -10.34 7.51 -5.86
N GLN A 95 -9.88 7.31 -7.10
CA GLN A 95 -10.69 6.80 -8.21
C GLN A 95 -10.64 5.26 -8.30
N LEU A 96 -9.84 4.62 -7.45
CA LEU A 96 -9.71 3.17 -7.39
C LEU A 96 -11.00 2.53 -6.83
N PRO A 97 -11.32 1.30 -7.25
CA PRO A 97 -12.42 0.56 -6.65
C PRO A 97 -12.15 0.28 -5.16
N ASN A 98 -13.20 -0.07 -4.41
CA ASN A 98 -13.01 -0.51 -3.03
C ASN A 98 -12.29 -1.87 -3.01
N PRO A 99 -11.19 -2.03 -2.25
CA PRO A 99 -10.52 -3.31 -2.05
C PRO A 99 -11.45 -4.44 -1.59
N GLU A 100 -12.41 -4.15 -0.71
CA GLU A 100 -13.42 -5.09 -0.27
C GLU A 100 -14.21 -5.72 -1.44
N ASP A 101 -14.54 -4.92 -2.47
CA ASP A 101 -15.28 -5.43 -3.64
C ASP A 101 -14.44 -6.40 -4.48
N VAL A 102 -13.12 -6.29 -4.43
CA VAL A 102 -12.21 -7.28 -5.03
C VAL A 102 -12.24 -8.58 -4.23
N LEU A 103 -12.08 -8.49 -2.91
CA LEU A 103 -12.06 -9.68 -2.02
C LEU A 103 -13.41 -10.40 -1.97
N ASN A 104 -14.49 -9.71 -2.32
CA ASN A 104 -15.83 -10.28 -2.49
C ASN A 104 -16.11 -10.77 -3.94
N GLY A 105 -15.13 -10.73 -4.84
CA GLY A 105 -15.24 -11.19 -6.22
C GLY A 105 -16.10 -10.31 -7.15
N LYS A 106 -16.55 -9.12 -6.69
CA LYS A 106 -17.36 -8.19 -7.49
C LYS A 106 -16.52 -7.44 -8.54
N VAL A 107 -15.28 -7.11 -8.22
CA VAL A 107 -14.33 -6.41 -9.10
C VAL A 107 -13.21 -7.36 -9.50
N LYS A 108 -13.08 -7.63 -10.81
CA LYS A 108 -12.08 -8.56 -11.36
C LYS A 108 -10.99 -7.87 -12.19
N LYS A 109 -11.22 -6.63 -12.61
CA LYS A 109 -10.29 -5.89 -13.46
C LYS A 109 -10.04 -4.50 -12.90
N LEU A 110 -8.78 -4.08 -12.98
CA LEU A 110 -8.34 -2.74 -12.67
C LEU A 110 -8.04 -1.98 -13.97
N ASP A 111 -8.87 -0.98 -14.30
CA ASP A 111 -8.66 -0.13 -15.49
C ASP A 111 -7.94 1.17 -15.12
N ILE A 112 -6.78 1.05 -14.47
CA ILE A 112 -5.94 2.18 -14.10
C ILE A 112 -4.52 1.92 -14.59
N LYS A 113 -4.02 2.84 -15.43
CA LYS A 113 -2.69 2.75 -16.03
C LYS A 113 -1.60 3.38 -15.18
N GLU A 114 -1.98 4.29 -14.27
CA GLU A 114 -1.04 4.97 -13.39
C GLU A 114 -0.42 3.99 -12.41
N LYS A 115 0.90 3.77 -12.54
CA LYS A 115 1.60 2.75 -11.74
C LYS A 115 1.58 3.05 -10.26
N SER A 116 1.73 4.32 -9.87
CA SER A 116 1.70 4.70 -8.46
C SER A 116 0.36 4.36 -7.80
N ALA A 117 -0.75 4.55 -8.53
CA ALA A 117 -2.08 4.17 -8.06
C ALA A 117 -2.25 2.64 -7.95
N GLN A 118 -1.65 1.87 -8.87
CA GLN A 118 -1.64 0.40 -8.76
C GLN A 118 -0.91 -0.07 -7.50
N TYR A 119 0.19 0.58 -7.12
CA TYR A 119 0.91 0.28 -5.87
C TYR A 119 0.07 0.61 -4.64
N SER A 120 -0.58 1.79 -4.60
CA SER A 120 -1.51 2.13 -3.50
C SER A 120 -2.65 1.14 -3.40
N PHE A 121 -3.21 0.72 -4.53
CA PHE A 121 -4.30 -0.26 -4.54
C PHE A 121 -3.85 -1.63 -4.03
N ALA A 122 -2.68 -2.08 -4.45
CA ALA A 122 -2.10 -3.33 -3.97
C ALA A 122 -1.90 -3.33 -2.45
N ILE A 123 -1.41 -2.22 -1.89
CA ILE A 123 -1.29 -2.04 -0.45
C ILE A 123 -2.67 -2.06 0.22
N GLY A 124 -3.65 -1.33 -0.31
CA GLY A 124 -5.03 -1.34 0.19
C GLY A 124 -5.63 -2.75 0.23
N LEU A 125 -5.40 -3.56 -0.82
CA LEU A 125 -5.81 -4.97 -0.85
C LEU A 125 -5.15 -5.81 0.24
N CYS A 126 -3.86 -5.57 0.53
CA CYS A 126 -3.15 -6.29 1.59
C CYS A 126 -3.74 -5.95 2.97
N TYR A 127 -4.03 -4.67 3.24
CA TYR A 127 -4.66 -4.25 4.49
C TYR A 127 -6.07 -4.80 4.65
N GLU A 128 -6.87 -4.77 3.59
CA GLU A 128 -8.23 -5.32 3.62
C GLU A 128 -8.23 -6.83 3.85
N LEU A 129 -7.29 -7.56 3.25
CA LEU A 129 -7.15 -8.99 3.49
C LEU A 129 -6.68 -9.28 4.93
N ALA A 130 -5.84 -8.42 5.50
CA ALA A 130 -5.42 -8.52 6.89
C ALA A 130 -6.60 -8.29 7.85
N ASP A 131 -7.41 -7.26 7.61
CA ASP A 131 -8.63 -7.02 8.38
C ASP A 131 -9.61 -8.18 8.28
N LEU A 132 -9.80 -8.72 7.08
CA LEU A 132 -10.66 -9.88 6.85
C LEU A 132 -10.14 -11.13 7.60
N SER A 133 -8.81 -11.29 7.73
CA SER A 133 -8.20 -12.37 8.52
C SER A 133 -8.46 -12.25 10.01
N GLU A 134 -8.49 -11.01 10.53
CA GLU A 134 -8.68 -10.74 11.97
C GLU A 134 -10.16 -10.73 12.36
N ASN A 135 -11.02 -10.14 11.52
CA ASN A 135 -12.39 -9.78 11.87
C ASN A 135 -13.45 -10.53 11.06
N GLY A 136 -13.06 -11.19 9.96
CA GLY A 136 -13.96 -11.92 9.07
C GLY A 136 -14.29 -13.34 9.55
N SER A 137 -15.25 -13.99 8.88
CA SER A 137 -15.46 -15.42 9.04
C SER A 137 -14.38 -16.21 8.28
N GLU A 138 -14.13 -17.44 8.74
CA GLU A 138 -13.14 -18.34 8.09
C GLU A 138 -13.49 -18.58 6.61
N GLU A 139 -14.77 -18.68 6.27
CA GLU A 139 -15.25 -18.87 4.89
C GLU A 139 -15.00 -17.63 4.03
N ALA A 140 -15.35 -16.44 4.53
CA ALA A 140 -15.11 -15.18 3.82
C ALA A 140 -13.61 -14.91 3.61
N PHE A 141 -12.79 -15.23 4.60
CA PHE A 141 -11.35 -15.12 4.48
C PHE A 141 -10.78 -16.05 3.41
N ASP A 142 -11.22 -17.31 3.38
CA ASP A 142 -10.78 -18.28 2.38
C ASP A 142 -11.11 -17.85 0.95
N GLU A 143 -12.33 -17.36 0.73
CA GLU A 143 -12.75 -16.81 -0.56
C GLU A 143 -11.97 -15.54 -0.91
N GLY A 144 -11.80 -14.64 0.06
CA GLY A 144 -11.02 -13.41 -0.10
C GLY A 144 -9.57 -13.66 -0.50
N VAL A 145 -8.92 -14.67 0.09
CA VAL A 145 -7.57 -15.10 -0.29
C VAL A 145 -7.52 -15.56 -1.75
N ASP A 146 -8.51 -16.33 -2.21
CA ASP A 146 -8.54 -16.81 -3.59
C ASP A 146 -8.72 -15.65 -4.57
N TYR A 147 -9.68 -14.76 -4.31
CA TYR A 147 -9.90 -13.56 -5.12
C TYR A 147 -8.69 -12.60 -5.10
N PHE A 148 -8.02 -12.45 -3.98
CA PHE A 148 -6.80 -11.65 -3.87
C PHE A 148 -5.72 -12.14 -4.84
N PHE A 149 -5.36 -13.42 -4.78
CA PHE A 149 -4.32 -13.97 -5.66
C PHE A 149 -4.74 -13.97 -7.12
N GLU A 150 -5.99 -14.29 -7.44
CA GLU A 150 -6.50 -14.20 -8.81
C GLU A 150 -6.39 -12.76 -9.33
N PHE A 151 -6.81 -11.79 -8.55
CA PHE A 151 -6.81 -10.38 -8.95
C PHE A 151 -5.41 -9.82 -9.18
N ILE A 152 -4.47 -10.03 -8.23
CA ILE A 152 -3.11 -9.50 -8.36
C ILE A 152 -2.38 -10.12 -9.57
N MET A 153 -2.58 -11.41 -9.83
CA MET A 153 -1.97 -12.08 -10.99
C MET A 153 -2.54 -11.62 -12.33
N GLN A 154 -3.79 -11.20 -12.38
CA GLN A 154 -4.44 -10.75 -13.61
C GLN A 154 -4.21 -9.28 -13.92
N ASN A 155 -3.99 -8.45 -12.91
CA ASN A 155 -4.02 -6.99 -13.04
C ASN A 155 -2.66 -6.33 -12.81
N PHE A 156 -1.69 -6.99 -12.17
CA PHE A 156 -0.42 -6.39 -11.81
C PHE A 156 0.76 -7.01 -12.54
N GLU A 157 1.81 -6.22 -12.70
CA GLU A 157 3.12 -6.69 -13.17
C GLU A 157 3.75 -7.63 -12.14
N PRO A 158 4.61 -8.57 -12.56
CA PRO A 158 5.21 -9.59 -11.69
C PRO A 158 5.87 -9.05 -10.41
N GLU A 159 6.52 -7.90 -10.49
CA GLU A 159 7.15 -7.25 -9.35
C GLU A 159 6.12 -6.89 -8.28
N LEU A 160 5.01 -6.30 -8.66
CA LEU A 160 3.95 -5.89 -7.74
C LEU A 160 3.19 -7.11 -7.20
N VAL A 161 3.02 -8.18 -8.00
CA VAL A 161 2.46 -9.46 -7.53
C VAL A 161 3.30 -10.05 -6.40
N ILE A 162 4.63 -10.10 -6.59
CA ILE A 162 5.56 -10.63 -5.58
C ILE A 162 5.56 -9.74 -4.33
N TYR A 163 5.58 -8.42 -4.52
CA TYR A 163 5.53 -7.47 -3.41
C TYR A 163 4.25 -7.64 -2.58
N SER A 164 3.08 -7.64 -3.21
CA SER A 164 1.79 -7.81 -2.52
C SER A 164 1.72 -9.13 -1.74
N ALA A 165 2.16 -10.22 -2.36
CA ALA A 165 2.19 -11.52 -1.69
C ALA A 165 3.16 -11.55 -0.51
N LYS A 166 4.33 -10.90 -0.62
CA LYS A 166 5.29 -10.78 0.47
C LYS A 166 4.72 -9.97 1.64
N THR A 167 4.07 -8.85 1.34
CA THR A 167 3.42 -8.00 2.36
C THR A 167 2.38 -8.81 3.15
N VAL A 168 1.52 -9.56 2.47
CA VAL A 168 0.50 -10.38 3.13
C VAL A 168 1.12 -11.48 3.99
N LEU A 169 2.11 -12.21 3.46
CA LEU A 169 2.67 -13.40 4.12
C LEU A 169 3.67 -13.07 5.23
N ALA A 170 4.45 -11.99 5.09
CA ALA A 170 5.53 -11.65 5.99
C ALA A 170 5.22 -10.44 6.89
N ASP A 171 4.65 -9.37 6.31
CA ASP A 171 4.47 -8.12 7.05
C ASP A 171 3.18 -8.15 7.88
N HIS A 172 2.11 -8.79 7.37
CA HIS A 172 0.86 -9.01 8.09
C HIS A 172 0.77 -10.36 8.80
N ASP A 173 1.78 -11.23 8.66
CA ASP A 173 1.85 -12.57 9.27
C ASP A 173 0.58 -13.42 9.05
N ILE A 174 -0.03 -13.28 7.88
CA ILE A 174 -1.26 -13.99 7.55
C ILE A 174 -0.95 -15.45 7.25
N ASP A 175 -1.42 -16.36 8.11
CA ASP A 175 -1.29 -17.81 7.89
C ASP A 175 -2.25 -18.28 6.80
N ILE A 176 -1.78 -18.23 5.56
CA ILE A 176 -2.49 -18.76 4.41
C ILE A 176 -2.29 -20.29 4.39
N LYS A 177 -3.11 -21.01 5.15
CA LYS A 177 -3.08 -22.47 5.18
C LYS A 177 -3.23 -23.08 3.79
N PRO A 178 -2.65 -24.27 3.53
CA PRO A 178 -2.78 -24.94 2.24
C PRO A 178 -4.22 -25.47 2.08
N ARG A 179 -5.12 -24.64 1.56
CA ARG A 179 -6.49 -25.02 1.17
C ARG A 179 -6.55 -25.16 -0.36
N LYS A 180 -7.63 -25.73 -0.86
CA LYS A 180 -7.84 -25.98 -2.30
C LYS A 180 -8.28 -24.69 -3.03
N LEU A 181 -7.45 -23.65 -2.98
CA LEU A 181 -7.75 -22.39 -3.63
C LEU A 181 -7.07 -22.35 -5.01
N ALA A 182 -7.84 -22.12 -6.06
CA ALA A 182 -7.36 -22.16 -7.45
C ALA A 182 -6.31 -21.06 -7.72
N GLY A 183 -6.60 -19.83 -7.33
CA GLY A 183 -5.68 -18.69 -7.49
C GLY A 183 -4.37 -18.90 -6.74
N LYS A 184 -4.41 -19.49 -5.56
CA LYS A 184 -3.22 -19.83 -4.76
C LYS A 184 -2.36 -20.91 -5.43
N LYS A 185 -2.95 -21.90 -6.09
CA LYS A 185 -2.20 -22.96 -6.79
C LYS A 185 -1.42 -22.36 -7.95
N GLU A 186 -2.07 -21.56 -8.80
CA GLU A 186 -1.42 -20.88 -9.92
C GLU A 186 -0.32 -19.92 -9.45
N PHE A 187 -0.58 -19.17 -8.37
CA PHE A 187 0.42 -18.31 -7.76
C PHE A 187 1.65 -19.10 -7.31
N LYS A 188 1.48 -20.23 -6.61
CA LYS A 188 2.59 -21.08 -6.18
C LYS A 188 3.44 -21.57 -7.34
N GLU A 189 2.82 -22.02 -8.42
CA GLU A 189 3.53 -22.52 -9.60
C GLU A 189 4.39 -21.43 -10.26
N LYS A 190 3.91 -20.17 -10.30
CA LYS A 190 4.59 -19.05 -10.98
C LYS A 190 5.58 -18.30 -10.09
N TYR A 191 5.20 -18.01 -8.84
CA TYR A 191 5.86 -16.97 -8.04
C TYR A 191 6.50 -17.47 -6.75
N TRP A 192 6.17 -18.67 -6.25
CA TRP A 192 6.64 -19.16 -4.94
C TRP A 192 8.16 -19.14 -4.77
N LYS A 193 8.90 -19.47 -5.82
CA LYS A 193 10.38 -19.47 -5.83
C LYS A 193 11.01 -18.10 -5.58
N TYR A 194 10.25 -17.01 -5.82
CA TYR A 194 10.74 -15.64 -5.58
C TYR A 194 10.49 -15.15 -4.15
N LEU A 195 9.53 -15.78 -3.46
CA LEU A 195 9.23 -15.50 -2.06
C LEU A 195 10.10 -16.32 -1.12
N PHE A 196 10.36 -17.55 -1.49
CA PHE A 196 11.12 -18.50 -0.70
C PHE A 196 12.22 -19.12 -1.60
N PRO A 197 13.32 -18.36 -1.83
CA PRO A 197 14.46 -18.91 -2.57
C PRO A 197 14.98 -20.12 -1.81
N THR A 198 14.95 -21.29 -2.46
CA THR A 198 15.67 -22.48 -1.96
C THR A 198 17.15 -22.18 -2.05
N GLU A 199 17.86 -22.27 -0.92
CA GLU A 199 19.32 -22.22 -0.85
C GLU A 199 20.00 -23.24 -1.79
#